data_cc8e9bb59bd7ebb9abf6240e8b6a86c9
#
_entry.id   cc8e9bb59bd7ebb9abf6240e8b6a86c9
#
_cell.length_a   1.000
_cell.length_b   1.000
_cell.length_c   1.000
_cell.angle_alpha   90.00
_cell.angle_beta   90.00
_cell.angle_gamma   90.00
#
_symmetry.space_group_name_H-M   'P 1'
#
loop_
_entity.id
_entity.type
_entity.pdbx_description
1 polymer ?
#
loop_
_entity_poly.entity_id
_entity_poly.type
_entity_poly.pdbx_seq_one_letter_code
_entity_poly.pdbx_strand_id
1 'polypeptide(L)'
;MRLFIAVMVSGECRNTLTNTLELMKQNGITGRFVPQENLHITLAFIGEYGSPEPVIDALSRISFQPFEIELSGTGMFGDTLWAGIKDHDKLRVLADQIRQELSSAGIPYDRKDFVPHITLVRRMKGSVKEYSVQPCHMTVGRISLMNSDLSSGSPHYSEISSFGNAG
;
A
#
# COMPACT_ATOMS: atom_id res chain seq x y z
N MET A 1 -3.07 11.35 15.11
CA MET A 1 -2.28 10.42 14.28
C MET A 1 -3.01 10.16 12.98
N ARG A 2 -2.30 10.11 11.89
CA ARG A 2 -2.87 9.82 10.58
C ARG A 2 -2.63 8.35 10.25
N LEU A 3 -3.66 7.54 10.39
CA LEU A 3 -3.58 6.09 10.38
C LEU A 3 -4.05 5.47 9.06
N PHE A 4 -3.39 4.41 8.66
CA PHE A 4 -3.83 3.55 7.56
C PHE A 4 -3.34 2.12 7.77
N ILE A 5 -4.00 1.18 7.13
CA ILE A 5 -3.68 -0.25 7.20
C ILE A 5 -3.22 -0.69 5.83
N ALA A 6 -2.08 -1.36 5.77
CA ALA A 6 -1.42 -1.66 4.50
C ALA A 6 -0.67 -2.98 4.52
N VAL A 7 -0.42 -3.49 3.31
CA VAL A 7 0.60 -4.50 3.05
C VAL A 7 1.83 -3.73 2.53
N MET A 8 2.93 -3.81 3.25
CA MET A 8 4.18 -3.18 2.82
C MET A 8 4.85 -4.06 1.76
N VAL A 9 5.31 -3.42 0.69
CA VAL A 9 6.01 -4.12 -0.40
C VAL A 9 7.39 -4.52 0.07
N SER A 10 7.80 -5.76 -0.22
CA SER A 10 9.06 -6.31 0.27
C SER A 10 9.74 -7.19 -0.79
N GLY A 11 10.98 -7.57 -0.51
CA GLY A 11 11.74 -8.55 -1.27
C GLY A 11 11.93 -8.17 -2.73
N GLU A 12 11.74 -9.17 -3.60
CA GLU A 12 11.95 -9.02 -5.04
C GLU A 12 11.08 -7.93 -5.66
N CYS A 13 9.82 -7.84 -5.26
CA CYS A 13 8.90 -6.81 -5.78
C CYS A 13 9.37 -5.40 -5.41
N ARG A 14 9.86 -5.20 -4.21
CA ARG A 14 10.43 -3.91 -3.80
C ARG A 14 11.62 -3.53 -4.68
N ASN A 15 12.51 -4.48 -4.93
CA ASN A 15 13.69 -4.25 -5.77
C ASN A 15 13.29 -3.95 -7.22
N THR A 16 12.35 -4.72 -7.76
CA THR A 16 11.84 -4.52 -9.12
C THR A 16 11.25 -3.13 -9.32
N LEU A 17 10.39 -2.71 -8.40
CA LEU A 17 9.78 -1.38 -8.46
C LEU A 17 10.81 -0.27 -8.30
N THR A 18 11.74 -0.43 -7.35
CA THR A 18 12.79 0.57 -7.12
C THR A 18 13.66 0.76 -8.35
N ASN A 19 14.05 -0.35 -9.01
CA ASN A 19 14.85 -0.30 -10.23
C ASN A 19 14.09 0.39 -11.37
N THR A 20 12.81 0.10 -11.52
CA THR A 20 11.96 0.75 -12.54
C THR A 20 11.88 2.25 -12.29
N LEU A 21 11.67 2.68 -11.05
CA LEU A 21 11.59 4.09 -10.70
C LEU A 21 12.93 4.82 -10.94
N GLU A 22 14.05 4.20 -10.61
CA GLU A 22 15.37 4.77 -10.89
C GLU A 22 15.60 4.96 -12.39
N LEU A 23 15.20 3.97 -13.19
CA LEU A 23 15.30 4.06 -14.65
C LEU A 23 14.45 5.20 -15.19
N MET A 24 13.24 5.38 -14.68
CA MET A 24 12.37 6.52 -15.05
C MET A 24 13.03 7.86 -14.74
N LYS A 25 13.61 8.02 -13.56
CA LYS A 25 14.34 9.25 -13.18
C LYS A 25 15.48 9.53 -14.12
N GLN A 26 16.28 8.53 -14.46
CA GLN A 26 17.42 8.66 -15.36
C GLN A 26 17.00 9.08 -16.76
N ASN A 27 15.78 8.78 -17.16
CA ASN A 27 15.24 9.11 -18.47
C ASN A 27 14.31 10.35 -18.48
N GLY A 28 14.41 11.18 -17.44
CA GLY A 28 13.78 12.49 -17.44
C GLY A 28 12.34 12.54 -16.93
N ILE A 29 11.80 11.44 -16.41
CA ILE A 29 10.50 11.46 -15.73
C ILE A 29 10.64 12.25 -14.43
N THR A 30 9.74 13.21 -14.20
CA THR A 30 9.73 14.03 -12.99
C THR A 30 8.44 13.81 -12.20
N GLY A 31 8.47 14.13 -10.91
CA GLY A 31 7.35 14.01 -10.01
C GLY A 31 7.83 13.68 -8.59
N ARG A 32 6.89 13.31 -7.74
CA ARG A 32 7.18 12.83 -6.39
C ARG A 32 7.26 11.31 -6.42
N PHE A 33 8.46 10.78 -6.52
CA PHE A 33 8.71 9.35 -6.47
C PHE A 33 8.54 8.85 -5.05
N VAL A 34 7.73 7.81 -4.87
CA VAL A 34 7.53 7.20 -3.56
C VAL A 34 8.83 6.53 -3.12
N PRO A 35 9.38 6.87 -1.93
CA PRO A 35 10.56 6.18 -1.42
C PRO A 35 10.32 4.68 -1.28
N GLN A 36 11.36 3.88 -1.48
CA GLN A 36 11.21 2.42 -1.47
C GLN A 36 10.62 1.89 -0.15
N GLU A 37 10.95 2.52 0.98
CA GLU A 37 10.42 2.14 2.29
C GLU A 37 8.93 2.47 2.47
N ASN A 38 8.36 3.28 1.59
CA ASN A 38 6.95 3.68 1.63
C ASN A 38 6.07 2.94 0.61
N LEU A 39 6.65 2.08 -0.23
CA LEU A 39 5.86 1.32 -1.21
C LEU A 39 4.92 0.35 -0.50
N HIS A 40 3.62 0.46 -0.79
CA HIS A 40 2.61 -0.32 -0.08
C HIS A 40 1.31 -0.43 -0.85
N ILE A 41 0.48 -1.39 -0.42
CA ILE A 41 -0.91 -1.52 -0.85
C ILE A 41 -1.77 -1.09 0.33
N THR A 42 -2.54 -0.02 0.18
CA THR A 42 -3.47 0.41 1.23
C THR A 42 -4.70 -0.50 1.23
N LEU A 43 -5.01 -1.07 2.40
CA LEU A 43 -6.19 -1.90 2.59
C LEU A 43 -7.36 -1.10 3.19
N ALA A 44 -7.05 -0.17 4.07
CA ALA A 44 -8.03 0.76 4.63
C ALA A 44 -7.33 2.04 5.08
N PHE A 45 -7.91 3.17 4.75
CA PHE A 45 -7.42 4.48 5.17
C PHE A 45 -8.35 5.04 6.26
N ILE A 46 -7.81 5.27 7.45
CA ILE A 46 -8.57 5.79 8.59
C ILE A 46 -8.46 7.31 8.64
N GLY A 47 -7.27 7.85 8.42
CA GLY A 47 -7.00 9.29 8.53
C GLY A 47 -6.74 9.71 9.97
N GLU A 48 -7.04 10.94 10.29
CA GLU A 48 -6.80 11.46 11.63
C GLU A 48 -7.62 10.70 12.67
N TYR A 49 -6.95 10.13 13.66
CA TYR A 49 -7.58 9.38 14.73
C TYR A 49 -6.80 9.60 16.03
N GLY A 50 -7.51 9.70 17.14
CA GLY A 50 -6.90 10.14 18.40
C GLY A 50 -5.91 9.16 19.02
N SER A 51 -6.13 7.85 18.83
CA SER A 51 -5.31 6.81 19.47
C SER A 51 -5.31 5.55 18.61
N PRO A 52 -4.15 4.85 18.48
CA PRO A 52 -4.11 3.60 17.73
C PRO A 52 -4.73 2.40 18.46
N GLU A 53 -4.95 2.48 19.76
CA GLU A 53 -5.38 1.32 20.57
C GLU A 53 -6.69 0.68 20.09
N PRO A 54 -7.77 1.43 19.80
CA PRO A 54 -8.99 0.80 19.29
C PRO A 54 -8.78 0.10 17.94
N VAL A 55 -7.90 0.64 17.11
CA VAL A 55 -7.58 0.03 15.81
C VAL A 55 -6.79 -1.26 16.02
N ILE A 56 -5.83 -1.26 16.92
CA ILE A 56 -5.05 -2.45 17.28
C ILE A 56 -6.00 -3.56 17.76
N ASP A 57 -6.94 -3.22 18.63
CA ASP A 57 -7.92 -4.18 19.13
C ASP A 57 -8.77 -4.78 18.00
N ALA A 58 -9.23 -3.94 17.09
CA ALA A 58 -10.02 -4.39 15.94
C ALA A 58 -9.21 -5.33 15.04
N LEU A 59 -7.97 -4.95 14.73
CA LEU A 59 -7.09 -5.74 13.86
C LEU A 59 -6.63 -7.05 14.49
N SER A 60 -6.59 -7.13 15.81
CA SER A 60 -6.21 -8.36 16.51
C SER A 60 -7.20 -9.51 16.29
N ARG A 61 -8.39 -9.21 15.79
CA ARG A 61 -9.41 -10.20 15.44
C ARG A 61 -9.25 -10.74 14.02
N ILE A 62 -8.36 -10.16 13.22
CA ILE A 62 -8.12 -10.59 11.84
C ILE A 62 -7.24 -11.83 11.86
N SER A 63 -7.66 -12.83 11.10
CA SER A 63 -6.90 -14.07 10.90
C SER A 63 -6.96 -14.43 9.42
N PHE A 64 -5.81 -14.72 8.83
CA PHE A 64 -5.73 -15.14 7.44
C PHE A 64 -4.51 -16.02 7.22
N GLN A 65 -4.57 -16.87 6.21
CA GLN A 65 -3.42 -17.66 5.78
C GLN A 65 -2.59 -16.82 4.81
N PRO A 66 -1.26 -16.91 4.86
CA PRO A 66 -0.41 -16.24 3.87
C PRO A 66 -0.79 -16.64 2.45
N PHE A 67 -0.74 -15.67 1.54
CA PHE A 67 -1.04 -15.91 0.12
C PHE A 67 -0.10 -15.10 -0.75
N GLU A 68 0.06 -15.54 -1.99
CA GLU A 68 0.89 -14.82 -2.95
C GLU A 68 0.07 -13.87 -3.79
N ILE A 69 0.70 -12.74 -4.12
CA ILE A 69 0.20 -11.79 -5.12
C ILE A 69 1.26 -11.58 -6.19
N GLU A 70 0.81 -11.23 -7.38
CA GLU A 70 1.67 -10.90 -8.51
C GLU A 70 1.44 -9.44 -8.88
N LEU A 71 2.52 -8.66 -8.96
CA LEU A 71 2.46 -7.30 -9.49
C LEU A 71 2.42 -7.38 -11.01
N SER A 72 1.52 -6.64 -11.62
CA SER A 72 1.34 -6.67 -13.08
C SER A 72 0.77 -5.35 -13.58
N GLY A 73 1.46 -4.77 -14.53
CA GLY A 73 0.99 -3.58 -15.23
C GLY A 73 1.07 -2.30 -14.42
N THR A 74 0.71 -1.21 -15.08
CA THR A 74 0.66 0.13 -14.50
C THR A 74 -0.63 0.82 -14.93
N GLY A 75 -1.00 1.87 -14.20
CA GLY A 75 -2.12 2.72 -14.53
C GLY A 75 -1.93 4.11 -13.96
N MET A 76 -2.87 4.99 -14.30
CA MET A 76 -2.83 6.38 -13.87
C MET A 76 -4.16 6.75 -13.19
N PHE A 77 -4.06 7.43 -12.05
CA PHE A 77 -5.17 8.18 -11.47
C PHE A 77 -4.80 9.66 -11.61
N GLY A 78 -5.34 10.34 -12.64
CA GLY A 78 -4.89 11.69 -12.93
C GLY A 78 -3.41 11.69 -13.29
N ASP A 79 -2.59 12.37 -12.50
CA ASP A 79 -1.12 12.42 -12.67
C ASP A 79 -0.37 11.50 -11.70
N THR A 80 -1.07 10.56 -11.06
CA THR A 80 -0.48 9.57 -10.15
C THR A 80 -0.30 8.23 -10.86
N LEU A 81 0.95 7.80 -11.00
CA LEU A 81 1.30 6.49 -11.55
C LEU A 81 1.25 5.43 -10.46
N TRP A 82 0.66 4.28 -10.78
CA TRP A 82 0.59 3.14 -9.85
C TRP A 82 0.89 1.82 -10.55
N ALA A 83 1.35 0.85 -9.78
CA ALA A 83 1.50 -0.54 -10.23
C ALA A 83 0.26 -1.34 -9.82
N GLY A 84 -0.19 -2.21 -10.70
CA GLY A 84 -1.36 -3.06 -10.49
C GLY A 84 -1.02 -4.40 -9.86
N ILE A 85 -2.06 -5.11 -9.44
CA ILE A 85 -1.96 -6.43 -8.83
C ILE A 85 -2.91 -7.35 -9.56
N LYS A 86 -2.36 -8.44 -10.08
CA LYS A 86 -3.11 -9.47 -10.80
C LYS A 86 -3.71 -10.46 -9.79
N ASP A 87 -4.90 -11.01 -10.11
CA ASP A 87 -5.57 -12.04 -9.31
C ASP A 87 -5.70 -11.66 -7.84
N HIS A 88 -6.29 -10.49 -7.58
CA HIS A 88 -6.31 -9.86 -6.26
C HIS A 88 -7.50 -10.26 -5.37
N ASP A 89 -8.15 -11.40 -5.62
CA ASP A 89 -9.35 -11.80 -4.89
C ASP A 89 -9.10 -12.00 -3.39
N LYS A 90 -8.00 -12.66 -3.04
CA LYS A 90 -7.63 -12.87 -1.62
C LYS A 90 -7.30 -11.58 -0.90
N LEU A 91 -6.67 -10.65 -1.61
CA LEU A 91 -6.36 -9.33 -1.08
C LEU A 91 -7.66 -8.53 -0.83
N ARG A 92 -8.63 -8.65 -1.73
CA ARG A 92 -9.94 -8.02 -1.59
C ARG A 92 -10.70 -8.59 -0.40
N VAL A 93 -10.67 -9.91 -0.21
CA VAL A 93 -11.27 -10.56 0.95
C VAL A 93 -10.65 -10.05 2.25
N LEU A 94 -9.33 -9.93 2.29
CA LEU A 94 -8.60 -9.42 3.46
C LEU A 94 -9.00 -7.96 3.75
N ALA A 95 -9.07 -7.11 2.73
CA ALA A 95 -9.50 -5.73 2.89
C ALA A 95 -10.94 -5.65 3.43
N ASP A 96 -11.84 -6.50 2.95
CA ASP A 96 -13.22 -6.56 3.42
C ASP A 96 -13.29 -6.98 4.90
N GLN A 97 -12.50 -7.96 5.31
CA GLN A 97 -12.42 -8.38 6.71
C GLN A 97 -11.97 -7.23 7.62
N ILE A 98 -10.93 -6.51 7.19
CA ILE A 98 -10.41 -5.36 7.94
C ILE A 98 -11.49 -4.28 8.08
N ARG A 99 -12.13 -3.93 6.98
CA ARG A 99 -13.18 -2.90 6.97
C ARG A 99 -14.38 -3.29 7.82
N GLN A 100 -14.71 -4.57 7.83
CA GLN A 100 -15.77 -5.11 8.67
C GLN A 100 -15.45 -4.98 10.15
N GLU A 101 -14.22 -5.31 10.55
CA GLU A 101 -13.78 -5.17 11.95
C GLU A 101 -13.73 -3.70 12.38
N LEU A 102 -13.29 -2.81 11.50
CA LEU A 102 -13.32 -1.38 11.78
C LEU A 102 -14.75 -0.88 11.98
N SER A 103 -15.66 -1.28 11.10
CA SER A 103 -17.09 -0.91 11.21
C SER A 103 -17.70 -1.41 12.50
N SER A 104 -17.44 -2.67 12.87
CA SER A 104 -17.95 -3.27 14.11
C SER A 104 -17.43 -2.56 15.36
N ALA A 105 -16.23 -1.99 15.29
CA ALA A 105 -15.62 -1.24 16.38
C ALA A 105 -16.00 0.25 16.36
N GLY A 106 -16.80 0.70 15.39
CA GLY A 106 -17.18 2.10 15.25
C GLY A 106 -16.07 3.02 14.78
N ILE A 107 -15.04 2.45 14.13
CA ILE A 107 -13.89 3.22 13.62
C ILE A 107 -14.17 3.64 12.18
N PRO A 108 -14.22 4.95 11.88
CA PRO A 108 -14.45 5.41 10.53
C PRO A 108 -13.25 5.15 9.63
N TYR A 109 -13.51 4.88 8.37
CA TYR A 109 -12.48 4.72 7.34
C TYR A 109 -13.03 5.24 6.01
N ASP A 110 -12.13 5.50 5.05
CA ASP A 110 -12.51 5.90 3.70
C ASP A 110 -13.28 4.75 3.02
N ARG A 111 -14.54 5.02 2.65
CA ARG A 111 -15.46 4.01 2.12
C ARG A 111 -15.41 3.85 0.61
N LYS A 112 -14.44 4.45 -0.06
CA LYS A 112 -14.23 4.23 -1.48
C LYS A 112 -14.01 2.76 -1.77
N ASP A 113 -14.43 2.33 -2.95
CA ASP A 113 -14.18 0.96 -3.40
C ASP A 113 -12.70 0.62 -3.33
N PHE A 114 -12.41 -0.58 -2.88
CA PHE A 114 -11.04 -1.06 -2.82
C PHE A 114 -10.52 -1.35 -4.23
N VAL A 115 -9.53 -0.56 -4.66
CA VAL A 115 -8.81 -0.78 -5.92
C VAL A 115 -7.36 -1.09 -5.54
N PRO A 116 -6.94 -2.36 -5.58
CA PRO A 116 -5.59 -2.73 -5.16
C PRO A 116 -4.55 -2.15 -6.11
N HIS A 117 -3.65 -1.36 -5.56
CA HIS A 117 -2.58 -0.71 -6.33
C HIS A 117 -1.45 -0.30 -5.41
N ILE A 118 -0.28 -0.06 -6.01
CA ILE A 118 0.88 0.50 -5.33
C ILE A 118 1.19 1.83 -5.99
N THR A 119 1.06 2.93 -5.27
CA THR A 119 1.43 4.25 -5.78
C THR A 119 2.93 4.33 -5.97
N LEU A 120 3.37 4.78 -7.14
CA LEU A 120 4.77 4.86 -7.52
C LEU A 120 5.26 6.31 -7.63
N VAL A 121 4.52 7.16 -8.35
CA VAL A 121 4.90 8.56 -8.60
C VAL A 121 3.65 9.43 -8.53
N ARG A 122 3.70 10.49 -7.74
CA ARG A 122 2.65 11.51 -7.69
C ARG A 122 3.11 12.74 -8.48
N ARG A 123 2.16 13.46 -9.07
CA ARG A 123 2.45 14.65 -9.88
C ARG A 123 3.48 14.35 -10.97
N MET A 124 3.27 13.23 -11.64
CA MET A 124 4.20 12.76 -12.66
C MET A 124 4.10 13.58 -13.92
N LYS A 125 5.27 13.90 -14.51
CA LYS A 125 5.41 14.51 -15.82
C LYS A 125 6.36 13.66 -16.65
N GLY A 126 5.95 13.39 -17.90
CA GLY A 126 6.69 12.57 -18.85
C GLY A 126 5.85 11.41 -19.33
N SER A 127 6.38 10.67 -20.30
CA SER A 127 5.70 9.50 -20.87
C SER A 127 6.22 8.24 -20.26
N VAL A 128 5.31 7.38 -19.77
CA VAL A 128 5.65 6.07 -19.19
C VAL A 128 5.41 4.91 -20.15
N LYS A 129 5.05 5.19 -21.40
CA LYS A 129 4.74 4.14 -22.39
C LYS A 129 5.88 3.16 -22.65
N GLU A 130 7.12 3.59 -22.41
CA GLU A 130 8.33 2.78 -22.60
C GLU A 130 8.70 1.96 -21.38
N TYR A 131 7.99 2.14 -20.26
CA TYR A 131 8.30 1.48 -19.01
C TYR A 131 7.19 0.54 -18.64
N SER A 132 7.56 -0.69 -18.31
CA SER A 132 6.64 -1.68 -17.76
C SER A 132 7.22 -2.21 -16.46
N VAL A 133 6.35 -2.47 -15.50
CA VAL A 133 6.75 -3.18 -14.27
C VAL A 133 6.86 -4.65 -14.64
N GLN A 134 8.04 -5.22 -14.46
CA GLN A 134 8.25 -6.65 -14.66
C GLN A 134 7.40 -7.42 -13.66
N PRO A 135 6.70 -8.49 -14.10
CA PRO A 135 5.92 -9.30 -13.19
C PRO A 135 6.80 -9.83 -12.07
N CYS A 136 6.34 -9.68 -10.85
CA CYS A 136 7.03 -10.19 -9.68
C CYS A 136 6.02 -10.65 -8.64
N HIS A 137 6.41 -11.61 -7.82
CA HIS A 137 5.57 -12.22 -6.81
C HIS A 137 6.05 -11.83 -5.42
N MET A 138 5.09 -11.65 -4.51
CA MET A 138 5.40 -11.53 -3.10
C MET A 138 4.34 -12.23 -2.27
N THR A 139 4.73 -12.64 -1.08
CA THR A 139 3.81 -13.26 -0.12
C THR A 139 3.23 -12.19 0.78
N VAL A 140 1.89 -12.20 0.92
CA VAL A 140 1.18 -11.40 1.92
C VAL A 140 1.01 -12.29 3.15
N GLY A 141 1.84 -12.07 4.16
CA GLY A 141 1.80 -12.83 5.40
C GLY A 141 1.46 -11.98 6.62
N ARG A 142 1.46 -10.66 6.45
CA ARG A 142 1.14 -9.74 7.54
C ARG A 142 0.56 -8.44 7.00
N ILE A 143 -0.23 -7.79 7.83
CA ILE A 143 -0.73 -6.44 7.59
C ILE A 143 -0.12 -5.50 8.63
N SER A 144 0.05 -4.26 8.28
CA SER A 144 0.67 -3.24 9.15
C SER A 144 -0.29 -2.10 9.41
N LEU A 145 -0.37 -1.69 10.67
CA LEU A 145 -1.00 -0.43 11.05
C LEU A 145 0.08 0.64 11.02
N MET A 146 -0.11 1.62 10.15
CA MET A 146 0.89 2.64 9.85
C MET A 146 0.42 4.02 10.29
N ASN A 147 1.36 4.84 10.71
CA ASN A 147 1.17 6.27 10.93
C ASN A 147 1.90 7.05 9.83
N SER A 148 1.21 8.02 9.22
CA SER A 148 1.80 8.91 8.24
C SER A 148 2.07 10.26 8.89
N ASP A 149 3.34 10.62 9.04
CA ASP A 149 3.75 11.93 9.55
C ASP A 149 4.07 12.84 8.37
N LEU A 150 3.32 13.93 8.25
CA LEU A 150 3.47 14.90 7.18
C LEU A 150 4.26 16.14 7.58
N SER A 151 4.77 16.20 8.81
CA SER A 151 5.40 17.40 9.38
C SER A 151 6.66 17.86 8.66
N SER A 152 7.37 16.96 7.96
CA SER A 152 8.59 17.27 7.21
C SER A 152 8.35 17.66 5.75
N GLY A 153 7.08 17.80 5.33
CA GLY A 153 6.72 18.15 3.95
C GLY A 153 6.54 16.97 3.01
N SER A 154 7.09 15.81 3.32
CA SER A 154 6.84 14.54 2.61
C SER A 154 6.44 13.47 3.64
N PRO A 155 5.63 12.48 3.21
CA PRO A 155 5.15 11.45 4.14
C PRO A 155 6.28 10.63 4.73
N HIS A 156 6.28 10.52 6.05
CA HIS A 156 7.18 9.64 6.81
C HIS A 156 6.32 8.57 7.46
N TYR A 157 6.44 7.33 7.00
CA TYR A 157 5.62 6.23 7.52
C TYR A 157 6.35 5.51 8.64
N SER A 158 5.62 5.24 9.71
CA SER A 158 6.11 4.40 10.81
C SER A 158 5.10 3.31 11.12
N GLU A 159 5.59 2.10 11.37
CA GLU A 159 4.75 0.98 11.75
C GLU A 159 4.45 1.04 13.24
N ILE A 160 3.17 1.06 13.58
CA ILE A 160 2.70 1.02 14.97
C ILE A 160 2.61 -0.43 15.44
N SER A 161 2.03 -1.30 14.62
CA SER A 161 1.82 -2.71 14.95
C SER A 161 1.63 -3.52 13.67
N SER A 162 1.85 -4.82 13.75
CA SER A 162 1.61 -5.73 12.63
C SER A 162 0.82 -6.95 13.10
N PHE A 163 0.08 -7.57 12.16
CA PHE A 163 -0.85 -8.65 12.43
C PHE A 163 -0.76 -9.70 11.33
N GLY A 164 -0.96 -10.96 11.70
CA GLY A 164 -0.94 -12.08 10.76
C GLY A 164 0.18 -13.05 11.08
N ASN A 165 0.27 -14.10 10.24
CA ASN A 165 1.34 -15.07 10.36
C ASN A 165 2.61 -14.50 9.73
N ALA A 166 3.51 -14.02 10.57
CA ALA A 166 4.88 -13.78 10.15
C ALA A 166 5.53 -15.15 9.95
N GLY A 167 5.36 -15.70 8.76
CA GLY A 167 6.02 -16.92 8.37
C GLY A 167 7.49 -16.72 8.17
#